data_9b0803f2819dcc94f0e0048861041070
#
_entry.id   9b0803f2819dcc94f0e0048861041070
#
_cell.length_a   1.000
_cell.length_b   1.000
_cell.length_c   1.000
_cell.angle_alpha   90.00
_cell.angle_beta   90.00
_cell.angle_gamma   90.00
#
_symmetry.space_group_name_H-M   'P 1'
#
loop_
_entity.id
_entity.type
_entity.pdbx_description
1 polymer ?
#
loop_
_entity_poly.entity_id
_entity_poly.type
_entity_poly.pdbx_seq_one_letter_code
_entity_poly.pdbx_strand_id
1 'polypeptide(L)'
;MPDLTQIIDENEDIKAIVSYGALPQVSKKPHLYHLAENGPKSTDGSKVIYRYPGAKSTSFILPSHKDFLPSSATVAHTRCLEFLKKQLDGPWFDLEEIWDEHTKFEFETRSVEKTMGTMVQEPYVNHIPTMTGGIGREKLSCFYAHHFIFNNPSDTSLELISRTVGIDRVVDEFIFSFSHEKMIDWL
;
A
#
# COMPACT_ATOMS: atom_id res chain seq x y z
N MET A 1 0.86 39.52 -5.84
CA MET A 1 -0.02 38.32 -5.73
C MET A 1 0.03 37.88 -4.30
N PRO A 2 -1.08 37.49 -3.70
CA PRO A 2 -1.04 36.93 -2.35
C PRO A 2 -0.10 35.72 -2.34
N ASP A 3 0.61 35.55 -1.22
CA ASP A 3 1.50 34.41 -1.02
C ASP A 3 0.65 33.11 -0.94
N LEU A 4 1.12 32.06 -1.59
CA LEU A 4 0.44 30.76 -1.59
C LEU A 4 0.14 30.26 -0.17
N THR A 5 1.05 30.51 0.77
CA THR A 5 0.88 30.10 2.16
C THR A 5 -0.26 30.87 2.84
N GLN A 6 -0.41 32.14 2.56
CA GLN A 6 -1.52 32.94 3.06
C GLN A 6 -2.86 32.43 2.53
N ILE A 7 -2.94 32.13 1.23
CA ILE A 7 -4.16 31.58 0.62
C ILE A 7 -4.54 30.24 1.29
N ILE A 8 -3.56 29.37 1.53
CA ILE A 8 -3.77 28.09 2.20
C ILE A 8 -4.25 28.28 3.65
N ASP A 9 -3.63 29.18 4.39
CA ASP A 9 -3.93 29.41 5.80
C ASP A 9 -5.31 30.03 6.02
N GLU A 10 -5.74 30.89 5.10
CA GLU A 10 -7.04 31.59 5.15
C GLU A 10 -8.20 30.71 4.65
N ASN A 11 -7.92 29.63 3.91
CA ASN A 11 -8.96 28.75 3.39
C ASN A 11 -9.34 27.64 4.40
N GLU A 12 -10.54 27.71 4.94
CA GLU A 12 -11.04 26.76 5.94
C GLU A 12 -11.30 25.34 5.39
N ASP A 13 -11.47 25.18 4.08
CA ASP A 13 -11.67 23.88 3.44
C ASP A 13 -10.37 23.08 3.35
N ILE A 14 -9.22 23.74 3.43
CA ILE A 14 -7.92 23.06 3.46
C ILE A 14 -7.61 22.63 4.89
N LYS A 15 -7.66 21.32 5.16
CA LYS A 15 -7.42 20.76 6.49
C LYS A 15 -5.97 20.41 6.76
N ALA A 16 -5.21 20.05 5.73
CA ALA A 16 -3.81 19.64 5.86
C ALA A 16 -3.04 19.84 4.55
N ILE A 17 -1.73 19.77 4.63
CA ILE A 17 -0.83 19.91 3.49
C ILE A 17 0.13 18.73 3.46
N VAL A 18 0.31 18.15 2.28
CA VAL A 18 1.41 17.21 2.00
C VAL A 18 2.28 17.82 0.91
N SER A 19 3.57 17.96 1.16
CA SER A 19 4.49 18.51 0.17
C SER A 19 5.69 17.61 -0.09
N TYR A 20 6.09 17.56 -1.34
CA TYR A 20 7.32 16.91 -1.79
C TYR A 20 8.35 18.02 -2.09
N GLY A 21 9.02 18.44 -1.04
CA GLY A 21 9.93 19.57 -1.04
C GLY A 21 9.59 20.57 0.07
N ALA A 22 10.38 21.60 0.21
CA ALA A 22 10.16 22.65 1.20
C ALA A 22 9.23 23.73 0.63
N LEU A 23 8.26 24.17 1.42
CA LEU A 23 7.55 25.41 1.14
C LEU A 23 8.41 26.60 1.59
N PRO A 24 8.39 27.72 0.85
CA PRO A 24 9.14 28.91 1.19
C PRO A 24 8.75 29.51 2.55
N GLN A 25 7.49 29.39 2.93
CA GLN A 25 6.94 29.88 4.19
C GLN A 25 6.22 28.78 4.97
N VAL A 26 6.14 28.97 6.27
CA VAL A 26 5.53 28.03 7.21
C VAL A 26 4.03 28.27 7.29
N SER A 27 3.22 27.31 6.84
CA SER A 27 1.77 27.33 7.03
C SER A 27 1.40 27.01 8.50
N LYS A 28 0.26 27.53 8.96
CA LYS A 28 -0.37 27.20 10.25
C LYS A 28 -1.10 25.86 10.22
N LYS A 29 -1.40 25.33 9.03
CA LYS A 29 -2.10 24.04 8.85
C LYS A 29 -1.16 22.88 9.17
N PRO A 30 -1.70 21.73 9.63
CA PRO A 30 -0.93 20.50 9.75
C PRO A 30 -0.20 20.19 8.44
N HIS A 31 1.10 19.90 8.52
CA HIS A 31 1.92 19.77 7.34
C HIS A 31 2.88 18.59 7.43
N LEU A 32 2.81 17.73 6.40
CA LEU A 32 3.73 16.62 6.19
C LEU A 32 4.70 16.96 5.05
N TYR A 33 6.00 16.79 5.30
CA TYR A 33 7.04 17.00 4.30
C TYR A 33 7.72 15.70 3.91
N HIS A 34 7.86 15.50 2.61
CA HIS A 34 8.68 14.46 2.02
C HIS A 34 9.86 15.10 1.30
N LEU A 35 11.07 14.84 1.76
CA LEU A 35 12.28 15.47 1.24
C LEU A 35 13.18 14.44 0.57
N ALA A 36 13.77 14.80 -0.56
CA ALA A 36 14.86 14.06 -1.15
C ALA A 36 16.08 14.02 -0.20
N GLU A 37 17.04 13.12 -0.45
CA GLU A 37 18.21 12.91 0.40
C GLU A 37 18.95 14.23 0.72
N ASN A 38 19.21 15.02 -0.29
CA ASN A 38 19.93 16.31 -0.20
C ASN A 38 19.00 17.53 -0.09
N GLY A 39 17.72 17.32 0.26
CA GLY A 39 16.77 18.41 0.45
C GLY A 39 17.14 19.32 1.62
N PRO A 40 16.50 20.51 1.74
CA PRO A 40 16.83 21.49 2.75
C PRO A 40 16.71 20.91 4.17
N LYS A 41 17.59 21.35 5.07
CA LYS A 41 17.48 21.03 6.49
C LYS A 41 16.38 21.90 7.08
N SER A 42 15.42 21.28 7.76
CA SER A 42 14.40 22.03 8.51
C SER A 42 14.88 22.27 9.93
N THR A 43 14.63 23.48 10.40
CA THR A 43 14.91 23.92 11.77
C THR A 43 13.66 23.90 12.65
N ASP A 44 12.50 23.59 12.09
CA ASP A 44 11.22 23.60 12.79
C ASP A 44 10.85 22.21 13.31
N GLY A 45 11.02 21.98 14.60
CA GLY A 45 10.72 20.72 15.27
C GLY A 45 9.23 20.38 15.42
N SER A 46 8.30 21.26 14.98
CA SER A 46 6.84 21.05 15.10
C SER A 46 6.24 20.29 13.93
N LYS A 47 7.03 19.93 12.90
CA LYS A 47 6.55 19.37 11.63
C LYS A 47 6.97 17.93 11.44
N VAL A 48 6.10 17.15 10.81
CA VAL A 48 6.44 15.79 10.41
C VAL A 48 7.24 15.83 9.10
N ILE A 49 8.52 15.48 9.18
CA ILE A 49 9.46 15.54 8.07
C ILE A 49 10.08 14.17 7.86
N TYR A 50 9.89 13.62 6.66
CA TYR A 50 10.55 12.39 6.23
C TYR A 50 11.55 12.68 5.12
N ARG A 51 12.74 12.10 5.27
CA ARG A 51 13.82 12.19 4.29
C ARG A 51 14.05 10.79 3.70
N TYR A 52 14.24 10.73 2.39
CA TYR A 52 14.36 9.46 1.66
C TYR A 52 15.78 9.28 1.14
N PRO A 53 16.56 8.36 1.75
CA PRO A 53 17.88 8.01 1.26
C PRO A 53 17.82 7.50 -0.18
N GLY A 54 18.76 7.91 -1.01
CA GLY A 54 18.82 7.57 -2.44
C GLY A 54 17.89 8.37 -3.35
N ALA A 55 16.91 9.11 -2.81
CA ALA A 55 16.04 9.98 -3.60
C ALA A 55 16.80 11.22 -4.06
N LYS A 56 17.06 11.33 -5.38
CA LYS A 56 17.85 12.41 -5.98
C LYS A 56 17.08 13.71 -6.09
N SER A 57 15.78 13.65 -6.28
CA SER A 57 14.89 14.80 -6.38
C SER A 57 13.53 14.50 -5.76
N THR A 58 12.68 15.50 -5.60
CA THR A 58 11.31 15.36 -5.11
C THR A 58 10.40 14.58 -6.08
N SER A 59 10.85 14.39 -7.32
CA SER A 59 10.14 13.60 -8.32
C SER A 59 10.30 12.08 -8.14
N PHE A 60 10.93 11.63 -7.04
CA PHE A 60 11.08 10.20 -6.74
C PHE A 60 9.75 9.45 -6.62
N ILE A 61 8.64 10.15 -6.45
CA ILE A 61 7.27 9.60 -6.37
C ILE A 61 6.58 9.45 -7.72
N LEU A 62 7.14 10.02 -8.80
CA LEU A 62 6.50 10.04 -10.12
C LEU A 62 6.97 8.86 -10.97
N PRO A 63 6.11 7.84 -11.27
CA PRO A 63 6.53 6.64 -12.00
C PRO A 63 7.16 6.90 -13.37
N SER A 64 6.73 7.97 -14.05
CA SER A 64 7.26 8.36 -15.37
C SER A 64 8.55 9.17 -15.32
N HIS A 65 9.03 9.55 -14.13
CA HIS A 65 10.23 10.37 -13.98
C HIS A 65 11.49 9.52 -13.84
N LYS A 66 12.61 9.96 -14.42
CA LYS A 66 13.90 9.26 -14.36
C LYS A 66 14.45 9.03 -12.94
N ASP A 67 14.06 9.87 -12.00
CA ASP A 67 14.45 9.75 -10.58
C ASP A 67 13.43 8.96 -9.75
N PHE A 68 12.47 8.26 -10.38
CA PHE A 68 11.50 7.43 -9.68
C PHE A 68 12.20 6.37 -8.82
N LEU A 69 11.81 6.29 -7.55
CA LEU A 69 12.35 5.34 -6.59
C LEU A 69 11.19 4.57 -5.94
N PRO A 70 10.80 3.38 -6.48
CA PRO A 70 9.59 2.66 -6.08
C PRO A 70 9.45 2.44 -4.58
N SER A 71 10.52 1.97 -3.92
CA SER A 71 10.50 1.70 -2.48
C SER A 71 10.21 2.96 -1.64
N SER A 72 10.88 4.06 -1.96
CA SER A 72 10.65 5.35 -1.28
C SER A 72 9.27 5.93 -1.59
N ALA A 73 8.79 5.77 -2.82
CA ALA A 73 7.47 6.22 -3.23
C ALA A 73 6.36 5.47 -2.45
N THR A 74 6.48 4.14 -2.30
CA THR A 74 5.53 3.33 -1.53
C THR A 74 5.53 3.73 -0.06
N VAL A 75 6.70 3.91 0.56
CA VAL A 75 6.78 4.35 1.97
C VAL A 75 6.22 5.76 2.14
N ALA A 76 6.47 6.67 1.19
CA ALA A 76 5.90 8.01 1.22
C ALA A 76 4.37 7.97 1.13
N HIS A 77 3.82 7.09 0.29
CA HIS A 77 2.36 6.91 0.16
C HIS A 77 1.72 6.46 1.49
N THR A 78 2.26 5.41 2.13
CA THR A 78 1.78 4.93 3.43
C THR A 78 1.77 6.05 4.49
N ARG A 79 2.84 6.84 4.56
CA ARG A 79 2.95 7.99 5.48
C ARG A 79 1.94 9.10 5.17
N CYS A 80 1.68 9.35 3.87
CA CYS A 80 0.63 10.28 3.45
C CYS A 80 -0.74 9.81 3.92
N LEU A 81 -1.09 8.53 3.70
CA LEU A 81 -2.37 7.97 4.13
C LEU A 81 -2.55 8.08 5.65
N GLU A 82 -1.53 7.69 6.42
CA GLU A 82 -1.55 7.80 7.88
C GLU A 82 -1.78 9.25 8.35
N PHE A 83 -1.07 10.19 7.75
CA PHE A 83 -1.19 11.60 8.08
C PHE A 83 -2.57 12.15 7.69
N LEU A 84 -3.00 11.96 6.43
CA LEU A 84 -4.23 12.53 5.91
C LEU A 84 -5.47 11.93 6.57
N LYS A 85 -5.52 10.62 6.83
CA LYS A 85 -6.65 9.99 7.51
C LYS A 85 -6.89 10.58 8.90
N LYS A 86 -5.82 10.91 9.64
CA LYS A 86 -5.92 11.59 10.95
C LYS A 86 -6.47 13.01 10.84
N GLN A 87 -6.18 13.74 9.75
CA GLN A 87 -6.64 15.12 9.55
C GLN A 87 -8.05 15.22 8.95
N LEU A 88 -8.47 14.19 8.20
CA LEU A 88 -9.72 14.13 7.48
C LEU A 88 -10.77 13.21 8.13
N ASP A 89 -10.40 12.57 9.25
CA ASP A 89 -11.24 11.57 9.92
C ASP A 89 -11.64 10.39 9.02
N GLY A 90 -10.67 9.81 8.33
CA GLY A 90 -10.85 8.64 7.47
C GLY A 90 -10.73 8.92 5.97
N PRO A 91 -11.31 8.04 5.10
CA PRO A 91 -12.06 6.82 5.46
C PRO A 91 -11.21 5.73 6.10
N TRP A 92 -11.82 4.98 7.02
CA TRP A 92 -11.22 3.82 7.66
C TRP A 92 -11.79 2.53 7.07
N PHE A 93 -10.97 1.51 6.92
CA PHE A 93 -11.34 0.19 6.41
C PHE A 93 -10.88 -0.87 7.41
N ASP A 94 -11.68 -1.90 7.63
CA ASP A 94 -11.27 -3.10 8.34
C ASP A 94 -10.48 -3.99 7.39
N LEU A 95 -9.16 -3.79 7.37
CA LEU A 95 -8.28 -4.55 6.49
C LEU A 95 -8.13 -6.00 6.93
N GLU A 96 -8.32 -6.28 8.21
CA GLU A 96 -8.27 -7.63 8.75
C GLU A 96 -9.48 -8.44 8.25
N GLU A 97 -10.68 -7.89 8.36
CA GLU A 97 -11.91 -8.52 7.85
C GLU A 97 -11.80 -8.77 6.34
N ILE A 98 -11.36 -7.78 5.56
CA ILE A 98 -11.18 -7.91 4.10
C ILE A 98 -10.19 -9.02 3.75
N TRP A 99 -9.09 -9.12 4.50
CA TRP A 99 -8.07 -10.15 4.28
C TRP A 99 -8.57 -11.55 4.67
N ASP A 100 -9.29 -11.67 5.78
CA ASP A 100 -9.88 -12.94 6.21
C ASP A 100 -10.95 -13.43 5.22
N GLU A 101 -11.78 -12.54 4.68
CA GLU A 101 -12.71 -12.87 3.60
C GLU A 101 -11.97 -13.33 2.33
N HIS A 102 -10.88 -12.65 1.97
CA HIS A 102 -10.09 -13.00 0.79
C HIS A 102 -9.56 -14.43 0.89
N THR A 103 -8.86 -14.75 1.97
CA THR A 103 -8.29 -16.09 2.21
C THR A 103 -9.37 -17.18 2.30
N LYS A 104 -10.52 -16.87 2.92
CA LYS A 104 -11.67 -17.76 2.94
C LYS A 104 -12.20 -18.08 1.55
N PHE A 105 -12.25 -17.08 0.66
CA PHE A 105 -12.70 -17.30 -0.72
C PHE A 105 -11.68 -18.09 -1.54
N GLU A 106 -10.40 -18.00 -1.24
CA GLU A 106 -9.35 -18.78 -1.87
C GLU A 106 -9.36 -20.25 -1.44
N PHE A 107 -9.40 -20.51 -0.14
CA PHE A 107 -9.11 -21.85 0.41
C PHE A 107 -10.34 -22.62 0.86
N GLU A 108 -11.39 -21.96 1.35
CA GLU A 108 -12.60 -22.62 1.85
C GLU A 108 -13.72 -22.62 0.81
N THR A 109 -14.19 -21.44 0.42
CA THR A 109 -15.31 -21.28 -0.53
C THR A 109 -14.92 -21.62 -1.97
N ARG A 110 -13.65 -21.41 -2.30
CA ARG A 110 -13.03 -21.67 -3.62
C ARG A 110 -13.79 -20.97 -4.75
N SER A 111 -13.90 -19.65 -4.66
CA SER A 111 -14.63 -18.82 -5.62
C SER A 111 -13.74 -17.73 -6.21
N VAL A 112 -13.41 -17.87 -7.48
CA VAL A 112 -12.62 -16.86 -8.23
C VAL A 112 -13.31 -15.48 -8.20
N GLU A 113 -14.62 -15.45 -8.44
CA GLU A 113 -15.39 -14.20 -8.46
C GLU A 113 -15.33 -13.46 -7.12
N LYS A 114 -15.54 -14.18 -6.01
CA LYS A 114 -15.51 -13.57 -4.67
C LYS A 114 -14.10 -13.14 -4.27
N THR A 115 -13.08 -13.97 -4.54
CA THR A 115 -11.67 -13.60 -4.33
C THR A 115 -11.32 -12.33 -5.08
N MET A 116 -11.67 -12.26 -6.37
CA MET A 116 -11.43 -11.05 -7.17
C MET A 116 -12.27 -9.86 -6.68
N GLY A 117 -13.41 -10.09 -6.05
CA GLY A 117 -14.26 -9.06 -5.45
C GLY A 117 -13.61 -8.30 -4.31
N THR A 118 -12.74 -8.95 -3.52
CA THR A 118 -12.01 -8.32 -2.41
C THR A 118 -10.77 -7.55 -2.85
N MET A 119 -10.39 -7.64 -4.12
CA MET A 119 -9.19 -6.99 -4.64
C MET A 119 -9.47 -5.58 -5.18
N VAL A 120 -8.45 -4.73 -5.12
CA VAL A 120 -8.44 -3.39 -5.73
C VAL A 120 -8.61 -3.43 -7.24
N GLN A 121 -8.78 -2.26 -7.88
CA GLN A 121 -8.98 -2.14 -9.33
C GLN A 121 -7.78 -2.68 -10.13
N GLU A 122 -6.56 -2.37 -9.70
CA GLU A 122 -5.31 -2.83 -10.33
C GLU A 122 -4.53 -3.74 -9.36
N PRO A 123 -4.98 -5.01 -9.20
CA PRO A 123 -4.36 -5.93 -8.26
C PRO A 123 -3.09 -6.55 -8.85
N TYR A 124 -2.20 -6.98 -7.98
CA TYR A 124 -1.12 -7.90 -8.34
C TYR A 124 -0.98 -9.01 -7.31
N VAL A 125 -0.53 -10.17 -7.75
CA VAL A 125 -0.10 -11.29 -6.90
C VAL A 125 1.30 -11.70 -7.32
N ASN A 126 2.15 -11.95 -6.35
CA ASN A 126 3.53 -12.35 -6.58
C ASN A 126 3.97 -13.39 -5.55
N HIS A 127 3.95 -14.64 -5.93
CA HIS A 127 4.53 -15.74 -5.16
C HIS A 127 6.04 -15.76 -5.43
N ILE A 128 6.82 -15.04 -4.62
CA ILE A 128 8.24 -14.79 -4.84
C ILE A 128 9.07 -16.06 -5.10
N PRO A 129 8.96 -17.15 -4.31
CA PRO A 129 9.80 -18.33 -4.52
C PRO A 129 9.60 -19.00 -5.87
N THR A 130 8.38 -18.96 -6.40
CA THR A 130 7.98 -19.67 -7.61
C THR A 130 7.80 -18.75 -8.81
N MET A 131 7.84 -17.43 -8.60
CA MET A 131 7.61 -16.42 -9.62
C MET A 131 6.26 -16.55 -10.34
N THR A 132 5.23 -17.01 -9.61
CA THR A 132 3.88 -17.18 -10.11
C THR A 132 2.95 -16.07 -9.63
N GLY A 133 1.81 -15.89 -10.29
CA GLY A 133 0.84 -14.84 -10.04
C GLY A 133 0.54 -14.01 -11.29
N GLY A 134 0.43 -12.70 -11.14
CA GLY A 134 0.16 -11.80 -12.26
C GLY A 134 -0.18 -10.37 -11.85
N ILE A 135 -0.37 -9.52 -12.85
CA ILE A 135 -0.76 -8.12 -12.68
C ILE A 135 -2.03 -7.85 -13.47
N GLY A 136 -3.01 -7.20 -12.84
CA GLY A 136 -4.30 -6.84 -13.42
C GLY A 136 -5.36 -7.94 -13.29
N ARG A 137 -6.62 -7.52 -13.29
CA ARG A 137 -7.76 -8.40 -12.98
C ARG A 137 -7.92 -9.56 -13.94
N GLU A 138 -7.71 -9.35 -15.23
CA GLU A 138 -7.86 -10.40 -16.25
C GLU A 138 -6.87 -11.54 -16.04
N LYS A 139 -5.57 -11.22 -15.93
CA LYS A 139 -4.53 -12.23 -15.72
C LYS A 139 -4.69 -12.96 -14.38
N LEU A 140 -5.05 -12.24 -13.33
CA LEU A 140 -5.26 -12.84 -12.02
C LEU A 140 -6.51 -13.70 -11.95
N SER A 141 -7.60 -13.32 -12.61
CA SER A 141 -8.78 -14.18 -12.70
C SER A 141 -8.43 -15.51 -13.40
N CYS A 142 -7.63 -15.44 -14.47
CA CYS A 142 -7.13 -16.63 -15.17
C CYS A 142 -6.22 -17.47 -14.27
N PHE A 143 -5.27 -16.85 -13.58
CA PHE A 143 -4.36 -17.52 -12.63
C PHE A 143 -5.14 -18.22 -11.50
N TYR A 144 -6.08 -17.51 -10.87
CA TYR A 144 -6.90 -18.08 -9.81
C TYR A 144 -7.78 -19.24 -10.29
N ALA A 145 -8.38 -19.11 -11.49
CA ALA A 145 -9.26 -20.15 -12.04
C ALA A 145 -8.52 -21.44 -12.44
N HIS A 146 -7.32 -21.32 -12.99
CA HIS A 146 -6.64 -22.46 -13.64
C HIS A 146 -5.45 -22.99 -12.85
N HIS A 147 -4.80 -22.15 -12.02
CA HIS A 147 -3.54 -22.51 -11.37
C HIS A 147 -3.56 -22.46 -9.85
N PHE A 148 -4.45 -21.70 -9.22
CA PHE A 148 -4.39 -21.49 -7.77
C PHE A 148 -5.56 -22.09 -7.01
N ILE A 149 -6.76 -21.51 -7.07
CA ILE A 149 -7.88 -21.85 -6.18
C ILE A 149 -8.25 -23.34 -6.23
N PHE A 150 -8.36 -23.91 -7.44
CA PHE A 150 -8.77 -25.31 -7.61
C PHE A 150 -7.59 -26.29 -7.62
N ASN A 151 -6.36 -25.78 -7.70
CA ASN A 151 -5.15 -26.60 -7.62
C ASN A 151 -4.62 -26.81 -6.20
N ASN A 152 -5.05 -25.99 -5.26
CA ASN A 152 -4.75 -26.26 -3.86
C ASN A 152 -5.42 -27.55 -3.40
N PRO A 153 -4.72 -28.42 -2.65
CA PRO A 153 -5.30 -29.61 -2.02
C PRO A 153 -6.53 -29.27 -1.16
N SER A 154 -7.46 -30.22 -1.04
CA SER A 154 -8.70 -29.99 -0.30
C SER A 154 -8.50 -29.86 1.20
N ASP A 155 -7.40 -30.38 1.72
CA ASP A 155 -6.99 -30.35 3.11
C ASP A 155 -6.02 -29.20 3.43
N THR A 156 -5.87 -28.24 2.52
CA THR A 156 -5.05 -27.04 2.76
C THR A 156 -5.52 -26.31 4.01
N SER A 157 -4.58 -26.01 4.90
CA SER A 157 -4.83 -25.24 6.11
C SER A 157 -3.79 -24.13 6.30
N LEU A 158 -4.24 -23.02 6.85
CA LEU A 158 -3.43 -21.86 7.21
C LEU A 158 -3.46 -21.72 8.73
N GLU A 159 -2.31 -21.94 9.37
CA GLU A 159 -2.15 -21.67 10.80
C GLU A 159 -1.47 -20.32 11.01
N LEU A 160 -2.24 -19.32 11.46
CA LEU A 160 -1.74 -17.98 11.68
C LEU A 160 -0.78 -17.95 12.88
N ILE A 161 0.45 -17.51 12.66
CA ILE A 161 1.50 -17.36 13.68
C ILE A 161 1.53 -15.91 14.21
N SER A 162 1.51 -14.94 13.30
CA SER A 162 1.51 -13.53 13.66
C SER A 162 0.83 -12.68 12.59
N ARG A 163 0.23 -11.57 13.03
CA ARG A 163 -0.42 -10.60 12.14
C ARG A 163 -0.06 -9.18 12.54
N THR A 164 0.24 -8.35 11.53
CA THR A 164 0.38 -6.90 11.69
C THR A 164 -0.58 -6.19 10.74
N VAL A 165 -1.50 -5.40 11.29
CA VAL A 165 -2.44 -4.59 10.52
C VAL A 165 -1.93 -3.16 10.46
N GLY A 166 -1.64 -2.67 9.26
CA GLY A 166 -1.19 -1.31 9.01
C GLY A 166 -2.32 -0.41 8.49
N ILE A 167 -1.95 0.78 8.03
CA ILE A 167 -2.93 1.75 7.49
C ILE A 167 -3.41 1.37 6.09
N ASP A 168 -2.63 0.59 5.35
CA ASP A 168 -2.84 0.27 3.94
C ASP A 168 -2.55 -1.19 3.60
N ARG A 169 -2.22 -2.03 4.57
CA ARG A 169 -1.86 -3.44 4.34
C ARG A 169 -1.96 -4.28 5.60
N VAL A 170 -2.09 -5.59 5.39
CA VAL A 170 -1.92 -6.63 6.40
C VAL A 170 -0.66 -7.41 6.07
N VAL A 171 0.10 -7.80 7.10
CA VAL A 171 1.25 -8.70 6.97
C VAL A 171 1.03 -9.87 7.91
N ASP A 172 0.90 -11.06 7.35
CA ASP A 172 0.74 -12.31 8.08
C ASP A 172 1.96 -13.20 7.93
N GLU A 173 2.30 -13.86 9.01
CA GLU A 173 3.15 -15.04 9.05
C GLU A 173 2.27 -16.23 9.39
N PHE A 174 2.28 -17.27 8.55
CA PHE A 174 1.47 -18.47 8.76
C PHE A 174 2.18 -19.74 8.29
N ILE A 175 1.76 -20.87 8.83
CA ILE A 175 2.15 -22.19 8.33
C ILE A 175 1.10 -22.64 7.32
N PHE A 176 1.56 -22.94 6.11
CA PHE A 176 0.76 -23.47 5.03
C PHE A 176 0.96 -24.99 4.98
N SER A 177 -0.08 -25.76 5.30
CA SER A 177 -0.02 -27.21 5.38
C SER A 177 -1.02 -27.87 4.45
N PHE A 178 -0.62 -28.97 3.81
CA PHE A 178 -1.48 -29.76 2.92
C PHE A 178 -0.88 -31.14 2.65
N SER A 179 -1.67 -32.07 2.15
CA SER A 179 -1.19 -33.35 1.62
C SER A 179 -0.89 -33.24 0.13
N HIS A 180 0.35 -33.54 -0.27
CA HIS A 180 0.77 -33.43 -1.67
C HIS A 180 0.34 -34.70 -2.46
N GLU A 181 -0.90 -34.74 -2.93
CA GLU A 181 -1.49 -35.85 -3.67
C GLU A 181 -1.61 -35.62 -5.18
N LYS A 182 -1.40 -34.37 -5.61
CA LYS A 182 -1.48 -33.95 -7.02
C LYS A 182 -0.45 -32.90 -7.33
N MET A 183 -0.20 -32.66 -8.62
CA MET A 183 0.63 -31.54 -9.05
C MET A 183 0.04 -30.20 -8.59
N ILE A 184 0.87 -29.36 -8.02
CA ILE A 184 0.56 -27.97 -7.64
C ILE A 184 1.47 -27.09 -8.51
N ASP A 185 0.94 -26.60 -9.62
CA ASP A 185 1.73 -25.97 -10.69
C ASP A 185 2.11 -24.51 -10.42
N TRP A 186 1.68 -23.97 -9.29
CA TRP A 186 2.04 -22.62 -8.86
C TRP A 186 3.09 -22.61 -7.72
N LEU A 187 3.42 -23.79 -7.17
CA LEU A 187 4.33 -23.97 -6.03
C LEU A 187 5.67 -24.59 -6.47
#